data_897697745475b698d406458ec7ffba4f
#
_entry.id   897697745475b698d406458ec7ffba4f
#
_cell.length_a   1.000
_cell.length_b   1.000
_cell.length_c   1.000
_cell.angle_alpha   90.00
_cell.angle_beta   90.00
_cell.angle_gamma   90.00
#
_symmetry.space_group_name_H-M   'P 1'
#
loop_
_entity.id
_entity.type
_entity.pdbx_description
1 polymer ?
#
loop_
_entity_poly.entity_id
_entity_poly.type
_entity_poly.pdbx_seq_one_letter_code
_entity_poly.pdbx_strand_id
1 'polypeptide(L)'
;MPQIAGDVVKERARRLRAKGEAALRRHLDGEVGARRRVLTERGGIGRTPQFVPVRLAAPVEPGVMLDIAVAGHDGRQLLAA
;
A
#
# COMPACT_ATOMS: atom_id res chain seq x y z
N MET A 1 -4.76 -14.60 -37.33
CA MET A 1 -5.44 -15.58 -36.51
C MET A 1 -5.03 -15.56 -35.05
N PRO A 2 -3.79 -15.73 -34.71
CA PRO A 2 -3.37 -15.89 -33.31
C PRO A 2 -3.47 -14.63 -32.46
N GLN A 3 -3.66 -13.46 -33.00
CA GLN A 3 -3.75 -12.21 -32.26
C GLN A 3 -4.92 -12.15 -31.28
N ILE A 4 -5.98 -12.88 -31.57
CA ILE A 4 -7.17 -12.90 -30.69
C ILE A 4 -6.79 -13.39 -29.29
N ALA A 5 -5.95 -14.42 -29.20
CA ALA A 5 -5.52 -14.97 -27.93
C ALA A 5 -4.68 -13.95 -27.13
N GLY A 6 -3.83 -13.18 -27.80
CA GLY A 6 -3.03 -12.16 -27.14
C GLY A 6 -3.88 -11.04 -26.54
N ASP A 7 -4.89 -10.60 -27.26
CA ASP A 7 -5.81 -9.56 -26.77
C ASP A 7 -6.60 -10.04 -25.56
N VAL A 8 -7.06 -11.29 -25.57
CA VAL A 8 -7.77 -11.87 -24.43
C VAL A 8 -6.88 -11.95 -23.21
N VAL A 9 -5.61 -12.33 -23.36
CA VAL A 9 -4.68 -12.40 -22.25
C VAL A 9 -4.42 -11.02 -21.65
N LYS A 10 -4.24 -10.01 -22.48
CA LYS A 10 -4.07 -8.62 -22.01
C LYS A 10 -5.29 -8.12 -21.24
N GLU A 11 -6.47 -8.42 -21.75
CA GLU A 11 -7.74 -8.04 -21.11
C GLU A 11 -7.85 -8.67 -19.72
N ARG A 12 -7.56 -9.96 -19.60
CA ARG A 12 -7.59 -10.67 -18.31
C ARG A 12 -6.58 -10.10 -17.32
N ALA A 13 -5.37 -9.81 -17.78
CA ALA A 13 -4.33 -9.22 -16.93
C ALA A 13 -4.76 -7.85 -16.41
N ARG A 14 -5.40 -7.05 -17.25
CA ARG A 14 -5.92 -5.74 -16.84
C ARG A 14 -7.00 -5.87 -15.77
N ARG A 15 -7.93 -6.80 -15.94
CA ARG A 15 -9.00 -7.05 -14.98
C ARG A 15 -8.47 -7.53 -13.64
N LEU A 16 -7.49 -8.42 -13.65
CA LEU A 16 -6.87 -8.92 -12.43
C LEU A 16 -6.15 -7.81 -11.67
N ARG A 17 -5.43 -6.94 -12.38
CA ARG A 17 -4.76 -5.81 -11.76
C ARG A 17 -5.77 -4.83 -11.17
N ALA A 18 -6.86 -4.55 -11.88
CA ALA A 18 -7.90 -3.66 -11.39
C ALA A 18 -8.55 -4.20 -10.11
N LYS A 19 -8.81 -5.50 -10.04
CA LYS A 19 -9.34 -6.15 -8.83
C LYS A 19 -8.34 -6.08 -7.68
N GLY A 20 -7.06 -6.31 -7.95
CA GLY A 20 -5.99 -6.21 -6.96
C GLY A 20 -5.85 -4.80 -6.41
N GLU A 21 -5.91 -3.80 -7.28
CA GLU A 21 -5.87 -2.40 -6.87
C GLU A 21 -7.08 -2.01 -6.03
N ALA A 22 -8.27 -2.48 -6.41
CA ALA A 22 -9.49 -2.22 -5.65
C ALA A 22 -9.44 -2.87 -4.26
N ALA A 23 -8.93 -4.09 -4.15
CA ALA A 23 -8.76 -4.78 -2.88
C ALA A 23 -7.75 -4.05 -2.00
N LEU A 24 -6.63 -3.62 -2.55
CA LEU A 24 -5.62 -2.85 -1.83
C LEU A 24 -6.20 -1.53 -1.34
N ARG A 25 -6.89 -0.80 -2.20
CA ARG A 25 -7.51 0.47 -1.82
C ARG A 25 -8.50 0.29 -0.68
N ARG A 26 -9.31 -0.75 -0.73
CA ARG A 26 -10.28 -1.07 0.31
C ARG A 26 -9.59 -1.37 1.64
N HIS A 27 -8.48 -2.12 1.59
CA HIS A 27 -7.66 -2.38 2.77
C HIS A 27 -7.09 -1.08 3.33
N LEU A 28 -6.54 -0.22 2.48
CA LEU A 28 -5.97 1.06 2.89
C LEU A 28 -7.04 1.99 3.48
N ASP A 29 -8.23 2.02 2.88
CA ASP A 29 -9.36 2.80 3.41
C ASP A 29 -9.71 2.36 4.82
N GLY A 30 -9.70 1.06 5.09
CA GLY A 30 -9.98 0.52 6.41
C GLY A 30 -8.92 0.85 7.46
N GLU A 31 -7.71 1.21 7.05
CA GLU A 31 -6.64 1.59 7.96
C GLU A 31 -6.68 3.07 8.35
N VAL A 32 -7.37 3.91 7.59
CA VAL A 32 -7.46 5.35 7.88
C VAL A 32 -8.15 5.58 9.22
N GLY A 33 -7.52 6.38 10.07
CA GLY A 33 -7.99 6.65 11.42
C GLY A 33 -7.55 5.63 12.46
N ALA A 34 -6.92 4.54 12.04
CA ALA A 34 -6.41 3.53 12.96
C ALA A 34 -5.01 3.88 13.45
N ARG A 35 -4.63 3.32 14.58
CA ARG A 35 -3.24 3.37 15.06
C ARG A 35 -2.56 2.06 14.70
N ARG A 36 -1.35 2.18 14.16
CA ARG A 36 -0.57 1.01 13.76
C ARG A 36 0.86 1.14 14.23
N ARG A 37 1.42 0.02 14.66
CA ARG A 37 2.85 -0.05 14.96
C ARG A 37 3.58 -0.35 13.67
N VAL A 38 4.58 0.48 13.35
CA VAL A 38 5.36 0.32 12.14
C VAL A 38 6.84 0.19 12.46
N LEU A 39 7.53 -0.63 11.68
CA LEU A 39 8.98 -0.72 11.71
C LEU A 39 9.52 0.23 10.66
N THR A 40 10.36 1.17 11.08
CA THR A 40 10.90 2.18 10.17
C THR A 40 11.97 1.59 9.27
N GLU A 41 11.99 2.06 8.03
CA GLU A 41 12.99 1.74 7.02
C GLU A 41 13.60 3.02 6.51
N ARG A 42 14.59 2.90 5.63
CA ARG A 42 15.26 4.05 5.02
C ARG A 42 14.28 4.85 4.17
N GLY A 43 14.53 6.17 4.07
CA GLY A 43 13.75 7.05 3.21
C GLY A 43 12.44 7.53 3.79
N GLY A 44 12.25 7.46 5.10
CA GLY A 44 11.05 7.95 5.75
C GLY A 44 9.84 7.07 5.55
N ILE A 45 10.04 5.78 5.33
CA ILE A 45 9.00 4.79 5.13
C ILE A 45 9.04 3.79 6.28
N GLY A 46 7.87 3.35 6.76
CA GLY A 46 7.74 2.24 7.68
C GLY A 46 6.88 1.14 7.08
N ARG A 47 6.83 0.00 7.74
CA ARG A 47 5.96 -1.10 7.34
C ARG A 47 5.14 -1.59 8.52
N THR A 48 3.87 -1.85 8.26
CA THR A 48 2.97 -2.47 9.23
C THR A 48 3.27 -3.97 9.35
N PRO A 49 2.73 -4.66 10.39
CA PRO A 49 2.86 -6.11 10.46
C PRO A 49 2.29 -6.85 9.25
N GLN A 50 1.37 -6.25 8.51
CA GLN A 50 0.84 -6.80 7.28
C GLN A 50 1.68 -6.43 6.04
N PHE A 51 2.88 -5.89 6.23
CA PHE A 51 3.80 -5.48 5.17
C PHE A 51 3.27 -4.36 4.28
N VAL A 52 2.32 -3.57 4.76
CA VAL A 52 1.84 -2.40 4.02
C VAL A 52 2.80 -1.24 4.26
N PRO A 53 3.31 -0.59 3.21
CA PRO A 53 4.20 0.55 3.39
C PRO A 53 3.45 1.76 3.95
N VAL A 54 4.10 2.50 4.83
CA VAL A 54 3.57 3.71 5.45
C VAL A 54 4.57 4.84 5.24
N ARG A 55 4.13 5.92 4.62
CA ARG A 55 4.96 7.11 4.49
C ARG A 55 4.89 7.92 5.77
N LEU A 56 6.05 8.15 6.38
CA LEU A 56 6.15 8.89 7.62
C LEU A 56 6.16 10.40 7.37
N ALA A 57 5.62 11.15 8.32
CA ALA A 57 5.55 12.62 8.21
C ALA A 57 6.92 13.28 8.33
N ALA A 58 7.86 12.62 9.01
CA ALA A 58 9.20 13.16 9.22
C ALA A 58 10.23 12.03 9.04
N PRO A 59 11.48 12.35 8.66
CA PRO A 59 12.53 11.34 8.59
C PRO A 59 12.79 10.75 9.96
N VAL A 60 12.91 9.42 10.02
CA VAL A 60 13.20 8.68 11.25
C VAL A 60 14.31 7.68 10.94
N GLU A 61 15.13 7.38 11.93
CA GLU A 61 16.16 6.36 11.78
C GLU A 61 15.53 5.00 11.45
N PRO A 62 16.15 4.21 10.55
CA PRO A 62 15.64 2.88 10.25
C PRO A 62 15.79 1.94 11.44
N GLY A 63 14.91 0.93 11.50
CA GLY A 63 14.97 -0.08 12.54
C GLY A 63 14.28 0.31 13.85
N VAL A 64 13.50 1.37 13.86
CA VAL A 64 12.76 1.83 15.04
C VAL A 64 11.30 1.44 14.92
N MET A 65 10.71 0.96 16.03
CA MET A 65 9.28 0.70 16.11
C MET A 65 8.56 1.96 16.56
N LEU A 66 7.58 2.39 15.76
CA LEU A 66 6.79 3.59 16.05
C LEU A 66 5.30 3.24 16.06
N ASP A 67 4.57 3.87 16.96
CA ASP A 67 3.11 3.90 16.88
C ASP A 67 2.71 5.15 16.10
N ILE A 68 1.99 4.95 15.00
CA ILE A 68 1.54 6.06 14.17
C ILE A 68 0.02 6.04 14.03
N ALA A 69 -0.56 7.20 13.81
CA ALA A 69 -1.94 7.32 13.40
C ALA A 69 -1.98 7.42 11.88
N VAL A 70 -2.83 6.63 11.24
CA VAL A 70 -2.99 6.65 9.79
C VAL A 70 -3.92 7.80 9.43
N ALA A 71 -3.39 8.81 8.75
CA ALA A 71 -4.17 9.98 8.35
C ALA A 71 -4.86 9.78 7.01
N GLY A 72 -4.31 8.93 6.14
CA GLY A 72 -4.86 8.70 4.82
C GLY A 72 -4.01 7.72 4.04
N HIS A 73 -4.21 7.68 2.74
CA HIS A 73 -3.38 6.88 1.83
C HIS A 73 -3.41 7.48 0.43
N ASP A 74 -2.47 7.07 -0.41
CA ASP A 74 -2.39 7.51 -1.80
C ASP A 74 -2.84 6.44 -2.80
N GLY A 75 -3.44 5.37 -2.33
CA GLY A 75 -3.84 4.22 -3.14
C GLY A 75 -2.81 3.10 -3.20
N ARG A 76 -1.60 3.33 -2.70
CA ARG A 76 -0.51 2.35 -2.69
C ARG A 76 0.12 2.20 -1.31
N GLN A 77 0.20 3.27 -0.55
CA GLN A 77 0.80 3.28 0.78
C GLN A 77 -0.02 4.14 1.72
N LEU A 78 0.07 3.83 3.01
CA LEU A 78 -0.56 4.63 4.04
C LEU A 78 0.25 5.90 4.28
N LEU A 79 -0.44 6.93 4.75
CA LEU A 79 0.19 8.20 5.12
C LEU A 79 0.03 8.41 6.61
N ALA A 80 1.13 8.58 7.31
CA ALA A 80 1.12 8.88 8.74
C ALA A 80 0.73 10.33 8.98
N ALA A 81 0.04 10.54 10.09
CA ALA A 81 -0.32 11.89 10.49
C ALA A 81 0.90 12.71 10.92
#